data_82b80715dbb342debb90352df239f1a6
#
_entry.id   82b80715dbb342debb90352df239f1a6
#
_cell.length_a   1.000
_cell.length_b   1.000
_cell.length_c   1.000
_cell.angle_alpha   90.00
_cell.angle_beta   90.00
_cell.angle_gamma   90.00
#
_symmetry.space_group_name_H-M   'P 1'
#
loop_
_entity.id
_entity.type
_entity.pdbx_description
1 polymer ?
#
loop_
_entity_poly.entity_id
_entity_poly.type
_entity_poly.pdbx_seq_one_letter_code
_entity_poly.pdbx_strand_id
1 'polypeptide(L)'
;MVILGDFDSLGYVPDGKNIEVHKVEKDDTDMMLSVERAVESGYNEIEIFGGTGGRIDHTVANFQTMLWASKQNVKIKMTDKNHVYFMITNDTLEIKGKDGADLSVFAFGGDAKGVTIKGGKYQAENVTLTMDNPTAVSNSFIGEKVRISVESGSLLVIVAK
;
A
#
# COMPACT_ATOMS: atom_id res chain seq x y z
N MET A 1 17.89 -13.97 3.86
CA MET A 1 16.44 -14.19 3.95
C MET A 1 16.10 -14.44 5.41
N VAL A 2 15.16 -13.72 5.97
CA VAL A 2 14.58 -13.95 7.29
C VAL A 2 13.20 -14.54 7.09
N ILE A 3 12.80 -15.54 7.88
CA ILE A 3 11.45 -16.09 7.93
C ILE A 3 10.89 -15.69 9.28
N LEU A 4 9.75 -14.98 9.28
CA LEU A 4 9.15 -14.41 10.47
C LEU A 4 7.67 -14.78 10.53
N GLY A 5 7.14 -15.09 11.70
CA GLY A 5 5.73 -15.39 11.93
C GLY A 5 5.48 -16.21 13.19
N ASP A 6 4.21 -16.46 13.49
CA ASP A 6 3.80 -17.37 14.57
C ASP A 6 3.62 -18.82 14.07
N PHE A 7 3.54 -19.01 12.74
CA PHE A 7 3.42 -20.28 12.02
C PHE A 7 2.17 -21.10 12.39
N ASP A 8 1.15 -20.50 13.00
CA ASP A 8 -0.09 -21.17 13.38
C ASP A 8 -0.83 -21.75 12.17
N SER A 9 -0.89 -20.98 11.08
CA SER A 9 -1.53 -21.38 9.81
C SER A 9 -0.79 -22.53 9.09
N LEU A 10 0.52 -22.67 9.33
CA LEU A 10 1.32 -23.76 8.77
C LEU A 10 1.25 -25.02 9.62
N GLY A 11 0.97 -24.90 10.92
CA GLY A 11 0.98 -26.01 11.87
C GLY A 11 2.37 -26.57 12.20
N TYR A 12 3.42 -25.94 11.71
CA TYR A 12 4.81 -26.29 12.02
C TYR A 12 5.73 -25.07 11.84
N VAL A 13 6.83 -25.05 12.56
CA VAL A 13 7.91 -24.05 12.35
C VAL A 13 8.87 -24.60 11.29
N PRO A 14 9.13 -23.88 10.18
CA PRO A 14 10.06 -24.32 9.16
C PRO A 14 11.48 -24.50 9.72
N ASP A 15 12.22 -25.50 9.24
CA ASP A 15 13.64 -25.62 9.53
C ASP A 15 14.47 -24.58 8.76
N GLY A 16 15.38 -23.87 9.42
CA GLY A 16 16.25 -22.92 8.74
C GLY A 16 17.09 -22.06 9.68
N LYS A 17 18.03 -21.35 9.07
CA LYS A 17 18.79 -20.29 9.76
C LYS A 17 18.02 -18.99 9.60
N ASN A 18 17.94 -18.15 10.62
CA ASN A 18 17.23 -16.87 10.64
C ASN A 18 15.69 -17.00 10.62
N ILE A 19 15.17 -17.83 11.52
CA ILE A 19 13.73 -17.90 11.79
C ILE A 19 13.46 -17.09 13.05
N GLU A 20 12.55 -16.13 12.95
CA GLU A 20 12.05 -15.33 14.07
C GLU A 20 10.61 -15.79 14.37
N VAL A 21 10.45 -16.55 15.47
CA VAL A 21 9.12 -17.06 15.89
C VAL A 21 8.48 -16.04 16.82
N HIS A 22 7.29 -15.59 16.50
CA HIS A 22 6.48 -14.72 17.34
C HIS A 22 5.45 -15.54 18.13
N LYS A 23 4.98 -14.98 19.24
CA LYS A 23 3.86 -15.57 20.00
C LYS A 23 2.57 -15.39 19.20
N VAL A 24 1.67 -16.37 19.27
CA VAL A 24 0.33 -16.30 18.65
C VAL A 24 -0.50 -15.15 19.27
N GLU A 25 -0.41 -15.01 20.60
CA GLU A 25 -1.04 -13.90 21.32
C GLU A 25 -0.15 -12.67 21.28
N LYS A 26 -0.43 -11.77 20.34
CA LYS A 26 0.27 -10.49 20.15
C LYS A 26 -0.72 -9.45 19.62
N ASP A 27 -0.42 -8.18 19.85
CA ASP A 27 -1.29 -7.05 19.44
C ASP A 27 -1.19 -6.76 17.94
N ASP A 28 -0.07 -7.14 17.28
CA ASP A 28 0.22 -6.85 15.88
C ASP A 28 0.09 -8.07 14.97
N THR A 29 -0.28 -7.82 13.70
CA THR A 29 -0.31 -8.87 12.68
C THR A 29 1.11 -9.26 12.24
N ASP A 30 1.30 -10.47 11.73
CA ASP A 30 2.59 -10.91 11.16
C ASP A 30 3.07 -10.00 10.04
N MET A 31 2.15 -9.45 9.25
CA MET A 31 2.48 -8.48 8.20
C MET A 31 3.06 -7.19 8.81
N MET A 32 2.44 -6.66 9.87
CA MET A 32 2.94 -5.46 10.54
C MET A 32 4.34 -5.69 11.08
N LEU A 33 4.56 -6.76 11.84
CA LEU A 33 5.87 -7.11 12.39
C LEU A 33 6.94 -7.32 11.30
N SER A 34 6.55 -7.94 10.17
CA SER A 34 7.48 -8.15 9.06
C SER A 34 7.91 -6.83 8.41
N VAL A 35 6.98 -5.90 8.24
CA VAL A 35 7.26 -4.57 7.67
C VAL A 35 8.06 -3.73 8.66
N GLU A 36 7.72 -3.73 9.95
CA GLU A 36 8.50 -3.04 10.99
C GLU A 36 9.94 -3.54 11.00
N ARG A 37 10.13 -4.85 11.00
CA ARG A 37 11.46 -5.47 10.97
C ARG A 37 12.27 -5.06 9.74
N ALA A 38 11.62 -4.95 8.58
CA ALA A 38 12.28 -4.48 7.35
C ALA A 38 12.72 -3.01 7.49
N VAL A 39 11.84 -2.14 8.00
CA VAL A 39 12.12 -0.72 8.22
C VAL A 39 13.27 -0.53 9.23
N GLU A 40 13.24 -1.23 10.37
CA GLU A 40 14.31 -1.22 11.36
C GLU A 40 15.65 -1.69 10.80
N SER A 41 15.62 -2.60 9.83
CA SER A 41 16.81 -3.08 9.11
C SER A 41 17.31 -2.10 8.03
N GLY A 42 16.66 -0.93 7.87
CA GLY A 42 17.07 0.13 6.96
C GLY A 42 16.55 -0.02 5.53
N TYR A 43 15.59 -0.92 5.27
CA TYR A 43 14.97 -1.01 3.96
C TYR A 43 14.00 0.16 3.76
N ASN A 44 14.12 0.84 2.63
CA ASN A 44 13.31 2.00 2.24
C ASN A 44 12.40 1.74 1.03
N GLU A 45 12.44 0.54 0.48
CA GLU A 45 11.53 0.05 -0.55
C GLU A 45 11.01 -1.34 -0.17
N ILE A 46 9.68 -1.50 -0.06
CA ILE A 46 9.03 -2.74 0.36
C ILE A 46 7.94 -3.11 -0.64
N GLU A 47 7.92 -4.37 -1.07
CA GLU A 47 6.85 -4.93 -1.86
C GLU A 47 6.21 -6.11 -1.12
N ILE A 48 4.89 -6.04 -0.92
CA ILE A 48 4.08 -7.06 -0.26
C ILE A 48 3.41 -7.93 -1.33
N PHE A 49 3.53 -9.24 -1.20
CA PHE A 49 2.80 -10.22 -1.99
C PHE A 49 1.88 -11.04 -1.10
N GLY A 50 0.71 -11.43 -1.63
CA GLY A 50 -0.25 -12.25 -0.88
C GLY A 50 -0.99 -11.52 0.24
N GLY A 51 -0.93 -10.18 0.27
CA GLY A 51 -1.60 -9.37 1.30
C GLY A 51 -3.10 -9.16 1.07
N THR A 52 -3.67 -9.69 -0.01
CA THR A 52 -5.11 -9.67 -0.34
C THR A 52 -5.64 -11.08 -0.52
N GLY A 53 -6.96 -11.22 -0.53
CA GLY A 53 -7.64 -12.51 -0.69
C GLY A 53 -8.03 -13.15 0.65
N GLY A 54 -9.03 -14.03 0.64
CA GLY A 54 -9.55 -14.68 1.83
C GLY A 54 -10.22 -13.70 2.81
N ARG A 55 -9.53 -13.30 3.85
CA ARG A 55 -10.05 -12.43 4.92
C ARG A 55 -9.91 -10.95 4.55
N ILE A 56 -11.03 -10.26 4.42
CA ILE A 56 -11.06 -8.83 4.07
C ILE A 56 -10.51 -7.94 5.22
N ASP A 57 -10.70 -8.34 6.47
CA ASP A 57 -10.16 -7.66 7.65
C ASP A 57 -8.62 -7.61 7.62
N HIS A 58 -7.96 -8.69 7.21
CA HIS A 58 -6.50 -8.70 7.00
C HIS A 58 -6.08 -7.78 5.84
N THR A 59 -6.86 -7.70 4.77
CA THR A 59 -6.58 -6.76 3.68
C THR A 59 -6.63 -5.32 4.18
N VAL A 60 -7.62 -4.96 5.01
CA VAL A 60 -7.71 -3.63 5.62
C VAL A 60 -6.53 -3.37 6.54
N ALA A 61 -6.17 -4.34 7.41
CA ALA A 61 -5.00 -4.23 8.28
C ALA A 61 -3.70 -4.04 7.49
N ASN A 62 -3.55 -4.71 6.35
CA ASN A 62 -2.39 -4.54 5.47
C ASN A 62 -2.33 -3.14 4.85
N PHE A 63 -3.45 -2.51 4.51
CA PHE A 63 -3.45 -1.09 4.11
C PHE A 63 -3.04 -0.17 5.26
N GLN A 64 -3.42 -0.47 6.51
CA GLN A 64 -2.94 0.28 7.68
C GLN A 64 -1.43 0.11 7.88
N THR A 65 -0.90 -1.10 7.70
CA THR A 65 0.55 -1.38 7.71
C THR A 65 1.28 -0.57 6.63
N MET A 66 0.73 -0.52 5.41
CA MET A 66 1.28 0.30 4.33
C MET A 66 1.27 1.79 4.67
N LEU A 67 0.19 2.28 5.31
CA LEU A 67 0.11 3.66 5.78
C LEU A 67 1.20 3.97 6.81
N TRP A 68 1.38 3.08 7.78
CA TRP A 68 2.43 3.23 8.80
C TRP A 68 3.82 3.34 8.14
N ALA A 69 4.14 2.43 7.22
CA ALA A 69 5.42 2.42 6.52
C ALA A 69 5.64 3.68 5.66
N SER A 70 4.61 4.14 4.93
CA SER A 70 4.72 5.33 4.09
C SER A 70 4.98 6.61 4.93
N LYS A 71 4.45 6.67 6.16
CA LYS A 71 4.73 7.75 7.12
C LYS A 71 6.17 7.72 7.66
N GLN A 72 6.87 6.59 7.53
CA GLN A 72 8.30 6.45 7.81
C GLN A 72 9.18 6.76 6.58
N ASN A 73 8.63 7.38 5.53
CA ASN A 73 9.28 7.65 4.25
C ASN A 73 9.75 6.38 3.51
N VAL A 74 9.06 5.26 3.72
CA VAL A 74 9.30 4.01 3.00
C VAL A 74 8.39 3.94 1.79
N LYS A 75 8.96 3.66 0.62
CA LYS A 75 8.20 3.37 -0.60
C LYS A 75 7.62 1.97 -0.46
N ILE A 76 6.31 1.88 -0.32
CA ILE A 76 5.63 0.61 -0.13
C ILE A 76 4.55 0.39 -1.18
N LYS A 77 4.52 -0.82 -1.72
CA LYS A 77 3.46 -1.30 -2.60
C LYS A 77 3.05 -2.72 -2.22
N MET A 78 1.82 -3.05 -2.54
CA MET A 78 1.29 -4.41 -2.42
C MET A 78 0.78 -4.86 -3.77
N THR A 79 1.02 -6.13 -4.11
CA THR A 79 0.69 -6.69 -5.42
C THR A 79 -0.11 -7.96 -5.26
N ASP A 80 -1.25 -8.04 -5.92
CA ASP A 80 -2.02 -9.29 -6.07
C ASP A 80 -2.16 -9.69 -7.55
N LYS A 81 -3.01 -10.66 -7.82
CA LYS A 81 -3.24 -11.19 -9.17
C LYS A 81 -3.74 -10.10 -10.14
N ASN A 82 -4.61 -9.21 -9.67
CA ASN A 82 -5.38 -8.28 -10.51
C ASN A 82 -4.97 -6.82 -10.33
N HIS A 83 -4.34 -6.47 -9.19
CA HIS A 83 -4.08 -5.08 -8.81
C HIS A 83 -2.67 -4.86 -8.26
N VAL A 84 -2.26 -3.60 -8.33
CA VAL A 84 -1.14 -3.06 -7.56
C VAL A 84 -1.66 -1.93 -6.69
N TYR A 85 -1.29 -1.93 -5.43
CA TYR A 85 -1.66 -0.93 -4.43
C TYR A 85 -0.42 -0.17 -4.02
N PHE A 86 -0.49 1.15 -4.02
CA PHE A 86 0.57 2.04 -3.54
C PHE A 86 0.04 2.86 -2.38
N MET A 87 0.90 3.12 -1.41
CA MET A 87 0.61 4.08 -0.35
C MET A 87 1.67 5.17 -0.39
N ILE A 88 1.23 6.41 -0.51
CA ILE A 88 2.12 7.58 -0.49
C ILE A 88 1.68 8.57 0.58
N THR A 89 2.65 9.20 1.24
CA THR A 89 2.41 10.22 2.28
C THR A 89 3.30 11.42 1.99
N ASN A 90 2.69 12.60 1.75
CA ASN A 90 3.39 13.86 1.44
C ASN A 90 4.42 13.69 0.31
N ASP A 91 4.07 12.95 -0.73
CA ASP A 91 5.00 12.51 -1.77
C ASP A 91 4.35 12.52 -3.15
N THR A 92 5.13 12.13 -4.15
CA THR A 92 4.70 12.00 -5.54
C THR A 92 4.93 10.57 -6.03
N LEU A 93 3.92 10.01 -6.70
CA LEU A 93 3.96 8.74 -7.38
C LEU A 93 3.86 8.96 -8.90
N GLU A 94 4.80 8.39 -9.66
CA GLU A 94 4.69 8.28 -11.12
C GLU A 94 4.52 6.82 -11.51
N ILE A 95 3.45 6.52 -12.21
CA ILE A 95 3.11 5.16 -12.65
C ILE A 95 2.72 5.13 -14.12
N LYS A 96 3.00 4.01 -14.75
CA LYS A 96 2.54 3.70 -16.10
C LYS A 96 1.68 2.45 -16.04
N GLY A 97 0.47 2.53 -16.54
CA GLY A 97 -0.45 1.41 -16.66
C GLY A 97 -0.74 1.07 -18.11
N LYS A 98 -1.48 -0.02 -18.31
CA LYS A 98 -2.04 -0.37 -19.62
C LYS A 98 -3.10 0.66 -19.97
N ASP A 99 -3.16 1.08 -21.24
CA ASP A 99 -4.19 1.99 -21.73
C ASP A 99 -5.60 1.44 -21.45
N GLY A 100 -6.46 2.28 -20.88
CA GLY A 100 -7.80 1.90 -20.42
C GLY A 100 -7.86 1.17 -19.07
N ALA A 101 -6.73 0.80 -18.45
CA ALA A 101 -6.75 0.17 -17.13
C ALA A 101 -7.24 1.15 -16.06
N ASP A 102 -7.99 0.63 -15.09
CA ASP A 102 -8.57 1.44 -14.02
C ASP A 102 -7.50 1.89 -13.02
N LEU A 103 -7.70 3.12 -12.55
CA LEU A 103 -6.90 3.77 -11.53
C LEU A 103 -7.83 4.46 -10.54
N SER A 104 -7.67 4.19 -9.27
CA SER A 104 -8.45 4.83 -8.20
C SER A 104 -7.51 5.42 -7.15
N VAL A 105 -7.87 6.59 -6.63
CA VAL A 105 -7.12 7.31 -5.60
C VAL A 105 -8.03 7.62 -4.43
N PHE A 106 -7.62 7.24 -3.23
CA PHE A 106 -8.37 7.47 -2.00
C PHE A 106 -7.50 8.23 -1.00
N ALA A 107 -8.08 9.20 -0.31
CA ALA A 107 -7.49 9.68 0.93
C ALA A 107 -7.53 8.55 1.96
N PHE A 108 -6.45 8.30 2.68
CA PHE A 108 -6.36 7.18 3.63
C PHE A 108 -5.68 7.60 4.93
N GLY A 109 -6.35 7.30 6.05
CA GLY A 109 -5.87 7.68 7.39
C GLY A 109 -6.13 9.14 7.76
N GLY A 110 -6.97 9.83 6.98
CA GLY A 110 -7.39 11.22 7.14
C GLY A 110 -7.53 11.90 5.78
N ASP A 111 -7.89 13.18 5.78
CA ASP A 111 -8.00 13.98 4.58
C ASP A 111 -6.61 14.23 3.93
N ALA A 112 -6.59 14.29 2.62
CA ALA A 112 -5.41 14.56 1.82
C ALA A 112 -5.56 15.90 1.09
N LYS A 113 -4.63 16.84 1.29
CA LYS A 113 -4.65 18.20 0.75
C LYS A 113 -3.56 18.40 -0.30
N GLY A 114 -3.80 19.31 -1.24
CA GLY A 114 -2.86 19.59 -2.32
C GLY A 114 -2.73 18.40 -3.27
N VAL A 115 -3.81 17.61 -3.44
CA VAL A 115 -3.78 16.46 -4.32
C VAL A 115 -3.84 16.90 -5.78
N THR A 116 -2.87 16.43 -6.57
CA THR A 116 -2.81 16.69 -8.01
C THR A 116 -2.67 15.37 -8.76
N ILE A 117 -3.52 15.17 -9.77
CA ILE A 117 -3.53 13.99 -10.65
C ILE A 117 -3.38 14.49 -12.08
N LYS A 118 -2.31 14.11 -12.79
CA LYS A 118 -2.03 14.48 -14.18
C LYS A 118 -1.74 13.22 -15.02
N GLY A 119 -2.09 13.25 -16.31
CA GLY A 119 -1.84 12.17 -17.24
C GLY A 119 -2.89 11.04 -17.23
N GLY A 120 -3.90 11.11 -16.38
CA GLY A 120 -5.07 10.23 -16.41
C GLY A 120 -6.23 10.84 -17.21
N LYS A 121 -7.26 10.03 -17.48
CA LYS A 121 -8.49 10.48 -18.14
C LYS A 121 -9.16 11.63 -17.39
N TYR A 122 -9.21 11.56 -16.08
CA TYR A 122 -9.71 12.62 -15.21
C TYR A 122 -8.53 13.23 -14.45
N GLN A 123 -8.39 14.54 -14.58
CA GLN A 123 -7.31 15.28 -13.94
C GLN A 123 -7.84 16.11 -12.78
N ALA A 124 -6.99 16.34 -11.78
CA ALA A 124 -7.29 17.20 -10.65
C ALA A 124 -6.04 18.01 -10.33
N GLU A 125 -6.22 19.25 -9.86
CA GLU A 125 -5.11 20.12 -9.49
C GLU A 125 -5.42 20.79 -8.16
N ASN A 126 -4.51 20.57 -7.20
CA ASN A 126 -4.55 21.17 -5.86
C ASN A 126 -5.91 20.99 -5.13
N VAL A 127 -6.50 19.80 -5.20
CA VAL A 127 -7.77 19.51 -4.55
C VAL A 127 -7.56 18.88 -3.17
N THR A 128 -8.60 18.92 -2.35
CA THR A 128 -8.68 18.12 -1.12
C THR A 128 -9.51 16.88 -1.38
N LEU A 129 -8.96 15.70 -1.12
CA LEU A 129 -9.72 14.46 -1.03
C LEU A 129 -10.02 14.18 0.44
N THR A 130 -11.29 13.98 0.77
CA THR A 130 -11.70 13.62 2.13
C THR A 130 -11.83 12.11 2.24
N MET A 131 -11.61 11.58 3.44
CA MET A 131 -11.62 10.13 3.67
C MET A 131 -13.03 9.52 3.54
N ASP A 132 -14.07 10.32 3.70
CA ASP A 132 -15.48 9.93 3.65
C ASP A 132 -16.13 10.08 2.27
N ASN A 133 -15.37 10.58 1.26
CA ASN A 133 -15.92 10.83 -0.08
C ASN A 133 -15.04 10.24 -1.20
N PRO A 134 -15.50 9.19 -1.91
CA PRO A 134 -14.70 8.49 -2.94
C PRO A 134 -14.74 9.20 -4.31
N THR A 135 -14.38 10.48 -4.38
CA THR A 135 -14.48 11.29 -5.60
C THR A 135 -13.45 10.96 -6.69
N ALA A 136 -12.30 10.39 -6.33
CA ALA A 136 -11.21 10.09 -7.27
C ALA A 136 -11.11 8.60 -7.62
N VAL A 137 -12.27 7.92 -7.69
CA VAL A 137 -12.41 6.53 -8.09
C VAL A 137 -12.73 6.43 -9.58
N SER A 138 -12.35 5.32 -10.21
CA SER A 138 -12.64 5.01 -11.61
C SER A 138 -12.04 6.01 -12.62
N ASN A 139 -10.85 6.50 -12.35
CA ASN A 139 -9.98 7.10 -13.34
C ASN A 139 -9.37 6.00 -14.23
N SER A 140 -8.73 6.35 -15.33
CA SER A 140 -8.06 5.37 -16.19
C SER A 140 -6.82 5.95 -16.86
N PHE A 141 -5.91 5.05 -17.25
CA PHE A 141 -4.78 5.40 -18.08
C PHE A 141 -5.21 5.69 -19.51
N ILE A 142 -4.56 6.67 -20.15
CA ILE A 142 -4.79 7.11 -21.54
C ILE A 142 -3.51 7.02 -22.40
N GLY A 143 -2.68 6.01 -22.12
CA GLY A 143 -1.40 5.79 -22.81
C GLY A 143 -0.23 6.58 -22.25
N GLU A 144 -0.46 7.56 -21.39
CA GLU A 144 0.55 8.40 -20.75
C GLU A 144 0.91 7.91 -19.34
N LYS A 145 2.04 8.41 -18.81
CA LYS A 145 2.34 8.26 -17.38
C LYS A 145 1.35 9.09 -16.56
N VAL A 146 0.83 8.48 -15.50
CA VAL A 146 0.04 9.21 -14.51
C VAL A 146 0.96 9.63 -13.37
N ARG A 147 0.91 10.91 -13.04
CA ARG A 147 1.57 11.51 -11.87
C ARG A 147 0.54 11.89 -10.85
N ILE A 148 0.70 11.38 -9.64
CA ILE A 148 -0.16 11.66 -8.48
C ILE A 148 0.73 12.24 -7.38
N SER A 149 0.38 13.40 -6.86
CA SER A 149 1.09 14.01 -5.74
C SER A 149 0.12 14.45 -4.65
N VAL A 150 0.61 14.49 -3.43
CA VAL A 150 -0.10 15.00 -2.25
C VAL A 150 0.84 15.84 -1.41
N GLU A 151 0.42 17.07 -1.06
CA GLU A 151 1.21 17.98 -0.23
C GLU A 151 1.10 17.65 1.26
N SER A 152 -0.08 17.28 1.72
CA SER A 152 -0.32 16.93 3.12
C SER A 152 -1.37 15.83 3.24
N GLY A 153 -1.00 14.73 3.89
CA GLY A 153 -1.84 13.56 4.07
C GLY A 153 -1.33 12.35 3.29
N SER A 154 -2.14 11.30 3.26
CA SER A 154 -1.76 10.04 2.62
C SER A 154 -2.81 9.60 1.60
N LEU A 155 -2.34 8.96 0.54
CA LEU A 155 -3.17 8.41 -0.53
C LEU A 155 -2.94 6.91 -0.69
N LEU A 156 -4.03 6.15 -0.72
CA LEU A 156 -4.05 4.79 -1.26
C LEU A 156 -4.38 4.87 -2.75
N VAL A 157 -3.47 4.41 -3.59
CA VAL A 157 -3.63 4.35 -5.04
C VAL A 157 -3.78 2.89 -5.46
N ILE A 158 -4.84 2.56 -6.18
CA ILE A 158 -5.16 1.20 -6.65
C ILE A 158 -5.14 1.20 -8.17
N VAL A 159 -4.37 0.32 -8.76
CA VAL A 159 -4.18 0.18 -10.21
C VAL A 159 -4.56 -1.23 -10.64
N ALA A 160 -5.45 -1.36 -11.62
CA ALA A 160 -5.73 -2.63 -12.28
C ALA A 160 -4.58 -3.02 -13.23
N LYS A 161 -4.30 -4.32 -13.34
CA LYS A 161 -3.25 -4.88 -14.21
C LYS A 161 -3.74 -5.16 -15.64
#